data_0c7983d1558464fd0cb765a46627506e
#
_entry.id   0c7983d1558464fd0cb765a46627506e
#
_cell.length_a   1.000
_cell.length_b   1.000
_cell.length_c   1.000
_cell.angle_alpha   90.00
_cell.angle_beta   90.00
_cell.angle_gamma   90.00
#
_symmetry.space_group_name_H-M   'P 1'
#
loop_
_entity.id
_entity.type
_entity.pdbx_description
1 polymer ?
#
loop_
_entity_poly.entity_id
_entity_poly.type
_entity_poly.pdbx_seq_one_letter_code
_entity_poly.pdbx_strand_id
1 'polypeptide(L)'
;YYWYFSGVLTPRFCDDVIAYANEQKEVMARTGGYGDRKLNKQEVLDLKRKRNSDLVWLNDTWIYKELHPYVHKANRNAGWNFDWERSESCQFTKYKLNQYYDWHCDSWDKPYDRKDPNNPEHGRIRKLSMTCQLTDGSEYKGGELEFDFRNYDPHMRDESKHRVQCKEILPKGSIIVFPSFVWHRVKPVTAGTRYSLVVWHLGK
;
A
#
# COMPACT_ATOMS: atom_id res chain seq x y z
N TYR A 1 2.22 -12.23 9.04
CA TYR A 1 0.98 -11.90 9.70
C TYR A 1 0.79 -10.38 9.65
N TYR A 2 -0.45 -9.89 9.88
CA TYR A 2 -0.78 -8.46 9.91
C TYR A 2 -1.49 -8.11 11.23
N TRP A 3 -1.49 -6.83 11.56
CA TRP A 3 -2.30 -6.24 12.63
C TRP A 3 -3.38 -5.37 12.01
N TYR A 4 -4.58 -5.34 12.58
CA TYR A 4 -5.68 -4.57 12.03
C TYR A 4 -6.41 -3.72 13.07
N PHE A 5 -7.04 -2.68 12.59
CA PHE A 5 -7.97 -1.82 13.29
C PHE A 5 -9.20 -1.62 12.41
N SER A 6 -10.34 -2.13 12.84
CA SER A 6 -11.57 -2.09 12.04
C SER A 6 -12.33 -0.77 12.25
N GLY A 7 -12.56 -0.02 11.16
CA GLY A 7 -13.39 1.19 11.16
C GLY A 7 -12.93 2.30 12.12
N VAL A 8 -11.62 2.45 12.33
CA VAL A 8 -11.07 3.39 13.33
C VAL A 8 -10.87 4.81 12.81
N LEU A 9 -10.72 4.98 11.49
CA LEU A 9 -10.74 6.30 10.87
C LEU A 9 -12.18 6.74 10.68
N THR A 10 -12.49 7.99 10.99
CA THR A 10 -13.86 8.49 10.83
C THR A 10 -14.27 8.53 9.36
N PRO A 11 -15.54 8.29 9.01
CA PRO A 11 -16.03 8.46 7.64
C PRO A 11 -15.67 9.81 7.05
N ARG A 12 -15.77 10.89 7.85
CA ARG A 12 -15.39 12.24 7.44
C ARG A 12 -13.93 12.32 7.03
N PHE A 13 -13.00 11.77 7.82
CA PHE A 13 -11.57 11.74 7.46
C PHE A 13 -11.36 11.02 6.12
N CYS A 14 -12.01 9.87 5.93
CA CYS A 14 -11.92 9.12 4.67
C CYS A 14 -12.42 9.94 3.48
N ASP A 15 -13.56 10.62 3.65
CA ASP A 15 -14.15 11.46 2.60
C ASP A 15 -13.30 12.70 2.31
N ASP A 16 -12.73 13.34 3.33
CA ASP A 16 -11.81 14.47 3.19
C ASP A 16 -10.54 14.07 2.42
N VAL A 17 -9.96 12.89 2.71
CA VAL A 17 -8.80 12.36 1.96
C VAL A 17 -9.17 12.11 0.50
N ILE A 18 -10.33 11.49 0.23
CA ILE A 18 -10.79 11.22 -1.15
C ILE A 18 -10.99 12.53 -1.91
N ALA A 19 -11.69 13.50 -1.31
CA ALA A 19 -11.95 14.80 -1.93
C ALA A 19 -10.65 15.53 -2.25
N TYR A 20 -9.76 15.62 -1.26
CA TYR A 20 -8.46 16.28 -1.40
C TYR A 20 -7.60 15.63 -2.48
N ALA A 21 -7.50 14.29 -2.50
CA ALA A 21 -6.73 13.58 -3.50
C ALA A 21 -7.29 13.74 -4.92
N ASN A 22 -8.62 13.83 -5.06
CA ASN A 22 -9.26 14.02 -6.37
C ASN A 22 -8.99 15.40 -6.99
N GLU A 23 -8.62 16.40 -6.19
CA GLU A 23 -8.19 17.71 -6.67
C GLU A 23 -6.73 17.74 -7.14
N GLN A 24 -5.95 16.69 -6.79
CA GLN A 24 -4.54 16.59 -7.14
C GLN A 24 -4.33 15.91 -8.49
N LYS A 25 -3.12 16.10 -9.04
CA LYS A 25 -2.72 15.46 -10.30
C LYS A 25 -2.58 13.94 -10.12
N GLU A 26 -3.44 13.19 -10.80
CA GLU A 26 -3.38 11.74 -10.89
C GLU A 26 -2.24 11.28 -11.81
N VAL A 27 -1.53 10.24 -11.40
CA VAL A 27 -0.47 9.60 -12.18
C VAL A 27 -0.71 8.09 -12.27
N MET A 28 -0.29 7.50 -13.38
CA MET A 28 -0.29 6.04 -13.52
C MET A 28 0.70 5.43 -12.53
N ALA A 29 0.26 4.40 -11.80
CA ALA A 29 1.12 3.71 -10.85
C ALA A 29 2.32 3.07 -11.54
N ARG A 30 3.50 3.20 -10.92
CA ARG A 30 4.74 2.57 -11.38
C ARG A 30 5.25 1.62 -10.29
N THR A 31 5.88 0.54 -10.70
CA THR A 31 6.65 -0.33 -9.81
C THR A 31 8.13 0.00 -9.92
N GLY A 32 8.94 -0.40 -8.93
CA GLY A 32 10.37 -0.08 -8.91
C GLY A 32 11.12 -0.43 -10.19
N GLY A 33 12.20 0.31 -10.49
CA GLY A 33 13.06 0.13 -11.66
C GLY A 33 12.80 1.06 -12.85
N TYR A 34 11.63 1.67 -12.95
CA TYR A 34 11.30 2.54 -14.09
C TYR A 34 11.63 4.02 -13.87
N GLY A 35 11.77 4.48 -12.61
CA GLY A 35 12.04 5.89 -12.30
C GLY A 35 11.01 6.85 -12.91
N ASP A 36 11.41 8.13 -13.08
CA ASP A 36 10.54 9.19 -13.63
C ASP A 36 10.64 9.37 -15.15
N ARG A 37 11.45 8.54 -15.83
CA ARG A 37 11.64 8.63 -17.27
C ARG A 37 10.34 8.28 -18.05
N LYS A 38 10.25 8.79 -19.27
CA LYS A 38 9.17 8.41 -20.19
C LYS A 38 9.27 6.92 -20.54
N LEU A 39 8.21 6.18 -20.36
CA LEU A 39 8.13 4.76 -20.71
C LEU A 39 7.73 4.58 -22.18
N ASN A 40 8.27 3.54 -22.83
CA ASN A 40 7.80 3.11 -24.14
C ASN A 40 6.51 2.27 -24.01
N LYS A 41 5.87 1.98 -25.15
CA LYS A 41 4.59 1.24 -25.17
C LYS A 41 4.68 -0.15 -24.54
N GLN A 42 5.77 -0.89 -24.79
CA GLN A 42 5.96 -2.22 -24.23
C GLN A 42 6.15 -2.18 -22.71
N GLU A 43 6.97 -1.25 -22.22
CA GLU A 43 7.18 -1.04 -20.78
C GLU A 43 5.88 -0.68 -20.06
N VAL A 44 5.02 0.12 -20.68
CA VAL A 44 3.68 0.42 -20.14
C VAL A 44 2.82 -0.83 -20.05
N LEU A 45 2.85 -1.69 -21.06
CA LEU A 45 2.10 -2.96 -21.05
C LEU A 45 2.62 -3.91 -19.98
N ASP A 46 3.94 -4.05 -19.85
CA ASP A 46 4.56 -4.92 -18.85
C ASP A 46 4.29 -4.41 -17.42
N LEU A 47 4.33 -3.09 -17.24
CA LEU A 47 3.96 -2.46 -15.98
C LEU A 47 2.50 -2.74 -15.63
N LYS A 48 1.57 -2.57 -16.60
CA LYS A 48 0.14 -2.82 -16.38
C LYS A 48 -0.19 -4.29 -16.09
N ARG A 49 0.64 -5.24 -16.54
CA ARG A 49 0.51 -6.67 -16.17
C ARG A 49 0.80 -6.92 -14.69
N LYS A 50 1.69 -6.13 -14.09
CA LYS A 50 2.03 -6.24 -12.66
C LYS A 50 1.11 -5.38 -11.80
N ARG A 51 0.85 -4.16 -12.24
CA ARG A 51 0.05 -3.18 -11.53
C ARG A 51 -0.72 -2.31 -12.52
N ASN A 52 -2.03 -2.29 -12.37
CA ASN A 52 -2.91 -1.38 -13.08
C ASN A 52 -3.73 -0.61 -12.04
N SER A 53 -3.34 0.60 -11.73
CA SER A 53 -4.04 1.51 -10.81
C SER A 53 -3.61 2.94 -11.07
N ASP A 54 -4.45 3.88 -10.64
CA ASP A 54 -4.17 5.31 -10.68
C ASP A 54 -3.85 5.79 -9.25
N LEU A 55 -2.92 6.71 -9.10
CA LEU A 55 -2.52 7.18 -7.78
C LEU A 55 -2.20 8.66 -7.72
N VAL A 56 -2.27 9.17 -6.51
CA VAL A 56 -1.87 10.52 -6.11
C VAL A 56 -0.94 10.43 -4.91
N TRP A 57 0.13 11.21 -4.91
CA TRP A 57 1.06 11.31 -3.79
C TRP A 57 0.68 12.48 -2.89
N LEU A 58 0.53 12.20 -1.59
CA LEU A 58 0.14 13.18 -0.57
C LEU A 58 1.22 13.26 0.51
N ASN A 59 1.53 14.48 0.98
CA ASN A 59 2.57 14.73 1.99
C ASN A 59 2.07 15.60 3.16
N ASP A 60 0.77 15.67 3.36
CA ASP A 60 0.16 16.60 4.26
C ASP A 60 0.20 16.12 5.72
N THR A 61 0.66 16.96 6.61
CA THR A 61 0.87 16.64 8.02
C THR A 61 -0.40 16.14 8.72
N TRP A 62 -1.59 16.64 8.33
CA TRP A 62 -2.84 16.23 8.95
C TRP A 62 -3.16 14.75 8.72
N ILE A 63 -2.74 14.19 7.57
CA ILE A 63 -2.88 12.76 7.27
C ILE A 63 -1.99 11.94 8.20
N TYR A 64 -0.71 12.28 8.29
CA TYR A 64 0.24 11.54 9.14
C TYR A 64 -0.12 11.61 10.64
N LYS A 65 -0.62 12.76 11.12
CA LYS A 65 -1.08 12.91 12.51
C LYS A 65 -2.16 11.90 12.85
N GLU A 66 -3.08 11.62 11.92
CA GLU A 66 -4.14 10.63 12.12
C GLU A 66 -3.60 9.19 12.08
N LEU A 67 -2.62 8.89 11.20
CA LEU A 67 -2.18 7.52 10.93
C LEU A 67 -1.07 7.02 11.88
N HIS A 68 -0.12 7.87 12.27
CA HIS A 68 1.05 7.46 13.06
C HIS A 68 0.70 6.76 14.39
N PRO A 69 -0.32 7.15 15.15
CA PRO A 69 -0.68 6.42 16.36
C PRO A 69 -0.97 4.94 16.13
N TYR A 70 -1.57 4.61 14.99
CA TYR A 70 -1.94 3.22 14.65
C TYR A 70 -0.74 2.37 14.26
N VAL A 71 0.22 2.89 13.49
CA VAL A 71 1.42 2.13 13.13
C VAL A 71 2.27 1.86 14.37
N HIS A 72 2.44 2.83 15.27
CA HIS A 72 3.14 2.61 16.53
C HIS A 72 2.46 1.55 17.40
N LYS A 73 1.13 1.62 17.52
CA LYS A 73 0.34 0.64 18.28
C LYS A 73 0.43 -0.76 17.67
N ALA A 74 0.31 -0.88 16.35
CA ALA A 74 0.43 -2.16 15.66
C ALA A 74 1.81 -2.78 15.84
N ASN A 75 2.89 -2.02 15.60
CA ASN A 75 4.27 -2.46 15.71
C ASN A 75 4.57 -3.03 17.10
N ARG A 76 4.09 -2.35 18.14
CA ARG A 76 4.25 -2.76 19.53
C ARG A 76 3.40 -3.96 19.91
N ASN A 77 2.09 -3.93 19.57
CA ASN A 77 1.13 -4.95 19.99
C ASN A 77 1.33 -6.28 19.22
N ALA A 78 1.81 -6.22 17.98
CA ALA A 78 2.18 -7.41 17.20
C ALA A 78 3.54 -7.99 17.63
N GLY A 79 4.28 -7.32 18.51
CA GLY A 79 5.60 -7.75 18.96
C GLY A 79 6.69 -7.63 17.89
N TRP A 80 6.45 -6.90 16.80
CA TRP A 80 7.48 -6.73 15.77
C TRP A 80 8.62 -5.85 16.24
N ASN A 81 8.32 -4.75 16.93
CA ASN A 81 9.28 -3.81 17.51
C ASN A 81 10.33 -3.32 16.49
N PHE A 82 9.93 -3.15 15.25
CA PHE A 82 10.80 -2.57 14.24
C PHE A 82 11.14 -1.13 14.60
N ASP A 83 12.43 -0.81 14.51
CA ASP A 83 12.90 0.56 14.57
C ASP A 83 12.66 1.24 13.22
N TRP A 84 11.82 2.28 13.22
CA TRP A 84 11.53 3.10 12.06
C TRP A 84 11.52 4.57 12.42
N GLU A 85 11.98 5.41 11.51
CA GLU A 85 12.32 6.82 11.79
C GLU A 85 11.45 7.80 11.00
N ARG A 86 10.93 7.37 9.84
CA ARG A 86 10.20 8.23 8.93
C ARG A 86 9.19 7.48 8.08
N SER A 87 8.23 8.23 7.54
CA SER A 87 7.27 7.74 6.55
C SER A 87 7.57 8.31 5.17
N GLU A 88 7.34 7.51 4.14
CA GLU A 88 7.29 7.99 2.76
C GLU A 88 6.03 8.83 2.53
N SER A 89 5.94 9.45 1.34
CA SER A 89 4.69 10.07 0.88
C SER A 89 3.54 9.08 0.89
N CYS A 90 2.37 9.53 1.34
CA CYS A 90 1.17 8.71 1.30
C CYS A 90 0.75 8.47 -0.15
N GLN A 91 0.53 7.22 -0.51
CA GLN A 91 0.03 6.83 -1.81
C GLN A 91 -1.50 6.64 -1.75
N PHE A 92 -2.24 7.64 -2.22
CA PHE A 92 -3.67 7.47 -2.48
C PHE A 92 -3.84 6.68 -3.77
N THR A 93 -4.53 5.55 -3.72
CA THR A 93 -4.69 4.64 -4.86
C THR A 93 -6.16 4.47 -5.21
N LYS A 94 -6.46 4.59 -6.50
CA LYS A 94 -7.76 4.25 -7.09
C LYS A 94 -7.65 2.91 -7.81
N TYR A 95 -8.58 2.03 -7.52
CA TYR A 95 -8.79 0.80 -8.28
C TYR A 95 -10.19 0.85 -8.90
N LYS A 96 -10.23 1.16 -10.20
CA LYS A 96 -11.43 1.13 -11.04
C LYS A 96 -11.65 -0.27 -11.61
N LEU A 97 -12.68 -0.45 -12.44
CA LEU A 97 -12.98 -1.72 -13.10
C LEU A 97 -11.73 -2.34 -13.75
N ASN A 98 -11.46 -3.61 -13.47
CA ASN A 98 -10.32 -4.40 -13.92
C ASN A 98 -8.95 -3.89 -13.46
N GLN A 99 -8.89 -2.94 -12.53
CA GLN A 99 -7.63 -2.49 -11.95
C GLN A 99 -7.24 -3.36 -10.75
N TYR A 100 -5.94 -3.57 -10.56
CA TYR A 100 -5.36 -4.50 -9.60
C TYR A 100 -3.88 -4.20 -9.32
N TYR A 101 -3.34 -4.89 -8.34
CA TYR A 101 -1.90 -4.98 -8.10
C TYR A 101 -1.55 -6.41 -7.73
N ASP A 102 -0.77 -7.07 -8.59
CA ASP A 102 -0.42 -8.48 -8.44
C ASP A 102 0.57 -8.71 -7.29
N TRP A 103 0.92 -9.96 -7.03
CA TRP A 103 1.79 -10.35 -5.93
C TRP A 103 3.10 -9.58 -5.90
N HIS A 104 3.38 -8.96 -4.77
CA HIS A 104 4.60 -8.19 -4.53
C HIS A 104 4.91 -8.10 -3.03
N CYS A 105 6.17 -7.74 -2.74
CA CYS A 105 6.60 -7.22 -1.45
C CYS A 105 6.84 -5.72 -1.58
N ASP A 106 6.67 -4.99 -0.48
CA ASP A 106 6.97 -3.55 -0.43
C ASP A 106 8.43 -3.26 -0.08
N SER A 107 9.13 -4.24 0.50
CA SER A 107 10.54 -4.13 0.88
C SER A 107 11.43 -4.91 -0.08
N TRP A 108 12.70 -4.50 -0.14
CA TRP A 108 13.76 -5.14 -0.94
C TRP A 108 14.84 -5.73 -0.03
N ASP A 109 15.78 -6.47 -0.64
CA ASP A 109 16.93 -7.06 0.05
C ASP A 109 17.96 -6.01 0.49
N LYS A 110 17.93 -4.82 -0.13
CA LYS A 110 18.92 -3.77 0.07
C LYS A 110 18.23 -2.45 0.44
N PRO A 111 18.87 -1.66 1.33
CA PRO A 111 18.43 -0.30 1.60
C PRO A 111 18.42 0.58 0.33
N TYR A 112 17.66 1.67 0.39
CA TYR A 112 17.67 2.66 -0.67
C TYR A 112 19.09 3.21 -0.90
N ASP A 113 19.57 3.08 -2.12
CA ASP A 113 20.78 3.73 -2.59
C ASP A 113 20.40 4.96 -3.41
N ARG A 114 20.34 6.12 -2.76
CA ARG A 114 20.02 7.40 -3.39
C ARG A 114 21.31 8.06 -3.87
N LYS A 115 21.29 8.67 -5.07
CA LYS A 115 22.44 9.39 -5.63
C LYS A 115 22.95 10.49 -4.70
N ASP A 116 22.05 11.16 -3.99
CA ASP A 116 22.38 12.12 -2.95
C ASP A 116 22.42 11.39 -1.59
N PRO A 117 23.60 11.28 -0.95
CA PRO A 117 23.73 10.67 0.37
C PRO A 117 22.97 11.42 1.47
N ASN A 118 22.65 12.71 1.25
CA ASN A 118 21.85 13.51 2.18
C ASN A 118 20.34 13.28 1.99
N ASN A 119 19.95 12.54 0.96
CA ASN A 119 18.55 12.16 0.80
C ASN A 119 18.10 11.38 2.05
N PRO A 120 17.02 11.83 2.71
CA PRO A 120 16.59 11.23 3.97
C PRO A 120 16.13 9.78 3.88
N GLU A 121 16.00 9.22 2.69
CA GLU A 121 15.69 7.79 2.48
C GLU A 121 16.97 6.95 2.27
N HIS A 122 18.12 7.59 1.96
CA HIS A 122 19.37 6.87 1.72
C HIS A 122 19.77 6.00 2.91
N GLY A 123 20.16 4.76 2.65
CA GLY A 123 20.55 3.79 3.67
C GLY A 123 19.38 3.21 4.49
N ARG A 124 18.11 3.54 4.15
CA ARG A 124 16.92 3.02 4.82
C ARG A 124 16.18 2.00 3.99
N ILE A 125 15.43 1.15 4.65
CA ILE A 125 14.56 0.15 4.05
C ILE A 125 13.15 0.27 4.62
N ARG A 126 12.12 -0.11 3.85
CA ARG A 126 10.74 -0.19 4.36
C ARG A 126 10.64 -1.30 5.38
N LYS A 127 10.25 -0.97 6.60
CA LYS A 127 10.04 -1.91 7.72
C LYS A 127 8.57 -2.31 7.82
N LEU A 128 7.68 -1.32 7.78
CA LEU A 128 6.24 -1.52 7.94
C LEU A 128 5.47 -0.88 6.78
N SER A 129 4.51 -1.61 6.28
CA SER A 129 3.50 -1.14 5.34
C SER A 129 2.18 -0.95 6.07
N MET A 130 1.51 0.15 5.79
CA MET A 130 0.16 0.44 6.25
C MET A 130 -0.75 0.66 5.05
N THR A 131 -1.93 0.04 5.05
CA THR A 131 -2.99 0.33 4.09
C THR A 131 -4.28 0.69 4.82
N CYS A 132 -4.92 1.78 4.41
CA CYS A 132 -6.17 2.28 4.96
C CYS A 132 -7.26 2.17 3.91
N GLN A 133 -8.41 1.63 4.29
CA GLN A 133 -9.59 1.51 3.45
C GLN A 133 -10.41 2.80 3.51
N LEU A 134 -10.57 3.46 2.38
CA LEU A 134 -11.33 4.72 2.32
C LEU A 134 -12.75 4.54 1.76
N THR A 135 -13.02 3.42 1.08
CA THR A 135 -14.33 3.02 0.54
C THR A 135 -14.91 1.90 1.37
N ASP A 136 -16.19 1.90 1.67
CA ASP A 136 -16.81 0.77 2.33
C ASP A 136 -16.84 -0.48 1.42
N GLY A 137 -16.65 -1.66 2.00
CA GLY A 137 -16.63 -2.91 1.25
C GLY A 137 -17.92 -3.26 0.52
N SER A 138 -19.04 -2.61 0.87
CA SER A 138 -20.33 -2.75 0.19
C SER A 138 -20.43 -1.93 -1.10
N GLU A 139 -19.56 -0.93 -1.30
CA GLU A 139 -19.60 0.01 -2.42
C GLU A 139 -18.85 -0.50 -3.67
N TYR A 140 -18.12 -1.63 -3.57
CA TYR A 140 -17.38 -2.22 -4.68
C TYR A 140 -17.41 -3.76 -4.60
N LYS A 141 -17.01 -4.42 -5.69
CA LYS A 141 -16.84 -5.88 -5.77
C LYS A 141 -15.46 -6.22 -6.34
N GLY A 142 -14.92 -7.37 -5.93
CA GLY A 142 -13.53 -7.70 -6.21
C GLY A 142 -12.58 -6.84 -5.36
N GLY A 143 -11.38 -6.61 -5.82
CA GLY A 143 -10.40 -5.77 -5.13
C GLY A 143 -9.97 -6.31 -3.76
N GLU A 144 -10.09 -7.61 -3.53
CA GLU A 144 -9.69 -8.24 -2.27
C GLU A 144 -8.21 -8.06 -2.02
N LEU A 145 -7.87 -7.65 -0.78
CA LEU A 145 -6.52 -7.69 -0.27
C LEU A 145 -6.20 -9.11 0.19
N GLU A 146 -5.20 -9.72 -0.40
CA GLU A 146 -4.73 -11.05 -0.04
C GLU A 146 -3.26 -11.02 0.38
N PHE A 147 -2.93 -11.88 1.35
CA PHE A 147 -1.57 -12.12 1.83
C PHE A 147 -1.14 -13.54 1.54
N ASP A 148 0.15 -13.74 1.28
CA ASP A 148 0.82 -15.02 1.31
C ASP A 148 1.96 -14.95 2.32
N PHE A 149 1.84 -15.71 3.41
CA PHE A 149 2.78 -15.65 4.53
C PHE A 149 4.01 -16.55 4.36
N ARG A 150 4.20 -17.09 3.18
CA ARG A 150 5.45 -17.78 2.86
C ARG A 150 6.56 -16.79 2.57
N ASN A 151 7.77 -17.20 2.82
CA ASN A 151 8.94 -16.37 2.58
C ASN A 151 9.53 -16.59 1.17
N TYR A 152 8.70 -16.68 0.14
CA TYR A 152 9.11 -16.76 -1.27
C TYR A 152 8.00 -16.29 -2.21
N ASP A 153 8.38 -15.96 -3.45
CA ASP A 153 7.48 -15.40 -4.47
C ASP A 153 6.33 -16.36 -4.82
N PRO A 154 5.08 -15.98 -4.59
CA PRO A 154 3.90 -16.81 -4.91
C PRO A 154 3.74 -17.17 -6.40
N HIS A 155 4.37 -16.44 -7.32
CA HIS A 155 4.36 -16.77 -8.76
C HIS A 155 5.17 -18.05 -9.05
N MET A 156 6.20 -18.33 -8.26
CA MET A 156 7.06 -19.49 -8.47
C MET A 156 6.41 -20.80 -8.01
N ARG A 157 5.43 -20.72 -7.09
CA ARG A 157 4.81 -21.90 -6.52
C ARG A 157 3.39 -21.60 -6.04
N ASP A 158 2.41 -22.06 -6.77
CA ASP A 158 0.99 -21.88 -6.42
C ASP A 158 0.56 -22.87 -5.34
N GLU A 159 0.54 -22.39 -4.09
CA GLU A 159 0.01 -23.12 -2.96
C GLU A 159 -1.07 -22.26 -2.26
N SER A 160 -2.28 -22.37 -2.75
CA SER A 160 -3.44 -21.57 -2.29
C SER A 160 -3.74 -21.68 -0.79
N LYS A 161 -3.35 -22.80 -0.15
CA LYS A 161 -3.53 -23.01 1.31
C LYS A 161 -2.79 -21.97 2.19
N HIS A 162 -1.79 -21.27 1.65
CA HIS A 162 -1.05 -20.23 2.37
C HIS A 162 -1.58 -18.82 2.12
N ARG A 163 -2.60 -18.69 1.29
CA ARG A 163 -3.23 -17.42 0.97
C ARG A 163 -4.33 -17.11 1.96
N VAL A 164 -4.30 -15.88 2.45
CA VAL A 164 -5.30 -15.37 3.38
C VAL A 164 -5.92 -14.10 2.81
N GLN A 165 -7.23 -14.11 2.64
CA GLN A 165 -7.97 -12.90 2.30
C GLN A 165 -8.16 -12.07 3.58
N CYS A 166 -7.76 -10.79 3.54
CA CYS A 166 -7.96 -9.85 4.63
C CYS A 166 -9.39 -9.28 4.58
N LYS A 167 -10.30 -9.85 5.35
CA LYS A 167 -11.69 -9.36 5.46
C LYS A 167 -11.82 -8.19 6.42
N GLU A 168 -10.89 -8.04 7.33
CA GLU A 168 -10.87 -6.99 8.37
C GLU A 168 -10.68 -5.59 7.78
N ILE A 169 -10.21 -5.50 6.52
CA ILE A 169 -10.08 -4.23 5.82
C ILE A 169 -11.42 -3.69 5.28
N LEU A 170 -12.44 -4.54 5.10
CA LEU A 170 -13.65 -4.18 4.37
C LEU A 170 -14.43 -2.98 4.94
N PRO A 171 -14.60 -2.81 6.28
CA PRO A 171 -15.26 -1.63 6.80
C PRO A 171 -14.48 -0.35 6.46
N LYS A 172 -15.17 0.69 5.98
CA LYS A 172 -14.59 2.02 5.73
C LYS A 172 -13.85 2.53 6.97
N GLY A 173 -12.66 3.07 6.77
CA GLY A 173 -11.80 3.55 7.86
C GLY A 173 -10.98 2.46 8.55
N SER A 174 -10.98 1.23 8.04
CA SER A 174 -10.11 0.17 8.56
C SER A 174 -8.65 0.39 8.16
N ILE A 175 -7.74 -0.01 9.05
CA ILE A 175 -6.29 0.06 8.86
C ILE A 175 -5.71 -1.34 9.01
N ILE A 176 -4.86 -1.72 8.06
CA ILE A 176 -4.02 -2.93 8.13
C ILE A 176 -2.57 -2.50 8.15
N VAL A 177 -1.79 -3.02 9.11
CA VAL A 177 -0.35 -2.83 9.20
C VAL A 177 0.34 -4.18 9.12
N PHE A 178 1.43 -4.28 8.37
CA PHE A 178 2.17 -5.52 8.19
C PHE A 178 3.65 -5.25 7.89
N PRO A 179 4.55 -6.21 8.17
CA PRO A 179 5.96 -6.11 7.76
C PRO A 179 6.07 -6.00 6.24
N SER A 180 6.86 -5.05 5.75
CA SER A 180 6.93 -4.71 4.32
C SER A 180 7.46 -5.84 3.42
N PHE A 181 8.08 -6.88 3.98
CA PHE A 181 8.54 -8.06 3.26
C PHE A 181 7.44 -9.12 3.05
N VAL A 182 6.23 -8.93 3.60
CA VAL A 182 5.12 -9.88 3.43
C VAL A 182 4.53 -9.76 2.03
N TRP A 183 4.42 -10.90 1.34
CA TRP A 183 3.81 -10.98 0.03
C TRP A 183 2.30 -10.69 0.11
N HIS A 184 1.85 -9.77 -0.75
CA HIS A 184 0.45 -9.38 -0.81
C HIS A 184 0.05 -8.94 -2.21
N ARG A 185 -1.26 -8.91 -2.45
CA ARG A 185 -1.85 -8.42 -3.70
C ARG A 185 -3.20 -7.77 -3.48
N VAL A 186 -3.64 -6.99 -4.45
CA VAL A 186 -5.01 -6.52 -4.60
C VAL A 186 -5.58 -7.14 -5.87
N LYS A 187 -6.62 -7.95 -5.74
CA LYS A 187 -7.29 -8.59 -6.88
C LYS A 187 -8.03 -7.57 -7.75
N PRO A 188 -8.39 -7.92 -9.00
CA PRO A 188 -9.12 -7.01 -9.86
C PRO A 188 -10.45 -6.58 -9.25
N VAL A 189 -10.73 -5.26 -9.29
CA VAL A 189 -12.06 -4.74 -8.99
C VAL A 189 -13.01 -5.11 -10.12
N THR A 190 -14.16 -5.67 -9.80
CA THR A 190 -15.16 -6.16 -10.77
C THR A 190 -16.39 -5.28 -10.87
N ALA A 191 -16.62 -4.40 -9.88
CA ALA A 191 -17.64 -3.36 -9.91
C ALA A 191 -17.32 -2.26 -8.90
N GLY A 192 -17.77 -1.05 -9.14
CA GLY A 192 -17.52 0.12 -8.28
C GLY A 192 -16.07 0.62 -8.38
N THR A 193 -15.64 1.36 -7.37
CA THR A 193 -14.27 1.88 -7.25
C THR A 193 -13.80 1.71 -5.81
N ARG A 194 -12.61 1.14 -5.65
CA ARG A 194 -11.97 1.01 -4.33
C ARG A 194 -10.92 2.11 -4.17
N TYR A 195 -11.02 2.88 -3.11
CA TYR A 195 -10.03 3.87 -2.70
C TYR A 195 -9.26 3.36 -1.48
N SER A 196 -7.94 3.47 -1.53
CA SER A 196 -7.08 3.16 -0.40
C SER A 196 -5.95 4.18 -0.25
N LEU A 197 -5.45 4.31 0.97
CA LEU A 197 -4.28 5.11 1.28
C LEU A 197 -3.20 4.18 1.82
N VAL A 198 -2.02 4.21 1.20
CA VAL A 198 -0.87 3.38 1.58
C VAL A 198 0.25 4.26 2.08
N VAL A 199 0.89 3.84 3.17
CA VAL A 199 2.06 4.53 3.74
C VAL A 199 3.12 3.51 4.11
N TRP A 200 4.37 3.80 3.78
CA TRP A 200 5.51 2.98 4.15
C TRP A 200 6.36 3.69 5.20
N HIS A 201 6.81 2.91 6.17
CA HIS A 201 7.61 3.40 7.29
C HIS A 201 9.01 2.81 7.19
N LEU A 202 10.02 3.69 7.13
CA LEU A 202 11.41 3.37 6.87
C LEU A 202 12.25 3.42 8.14
N GLY A 203 13.19 2.48 8.23
CA GLY A 203 14.26 2.46 9.24
C GLY A 203 15.56 1.92 8.65
N LYS A 204 16.59 1.92 9.44
CA LYS A 204 17.90 1.32 9.07
C LYS A 204 17.88 -0.18 9.18
#